data_0864cd674ad79c5293ca28d92501f875
#
_entry.id   0864cd674ad79c5293ca28d92501f875
#
_cell.length_a   1.000
_cell.length_b   1.000
_cell.length_c   1.000
_cell.angle_alpha   90.00
_cell.angle_beta   90.00
_cell.angle_gamma   90.00
#
_symmetry.space_group_name_H-M   'P 1'
#
loop_
_entity.id
_entity.type
_entity.pdbx_description
1 polymer ?
#
loop_
_entity_poly.entity_id
_entity_poly.type
_entity_poly.pdbx_seq_one_letter_code
_entity_poly.pdbx_strand_id
1 'polypeptide(L)'
;NKDERITGNLGFGMRKLSNDKTWLIGFNNFYDQDISEGHSRTSFGIEARSAVLDFHLNRYLALGHGLDGEKVLDGWDTQFSSQVPYYHWAKVFLNSYKWEGEDRTDIEGLKYGSEMTLNPNLILEAAYDNKELKGLEDEWYAKLIFIYPGREGPTALDGKSSSMWKEEKDMSCLLYT
;
A
#
# COMPACT_ATOMS: atom_id res chain seq x y z
N ASN A 1 21.42 -18.33 -17.98
CA ASN A 1 20.75 -17.15 -18.55
C ASN A 1 19.66 -16.77 -17.57
N LYS A 2 19.79 -15.60 -16.95
CA LYS A 2 18.65 -14.96 -16.28
C LYS A 2 17.80 -14.42 -17.42
N ASP A 3 16.57 -14.91 -17.52
CA ASP A 3 15.60 -14.37 -18.45
C ASP A 3 15.35 -12.89 -18.06
N GLU A 4 15.74 -12.00 -18.95
CA GLU A 4 15.48 -10.57 -18.78
C GLU A 4 13.98 -10.35 -18.94
N ARG A 5 13.30 -10.07 -17.83
CA ARG A 5 11.87 -9.81 -17.79
C ARG A 5 11.61 -8.33 -18.04
N ILE A 6 10.87 -8.03 -19.08
CA ILE A 6 10.48 -6.65 -19.42
C ILE A 6 9.03 -6.44 -19.06
N THR A 7 8.77 -5.52 -18.16
CA THR A 7 7.42 -5.12 -17.75
C THR A 7 7.15 -3.66 -18.06
N GLY A 8 5.94 -3.36 -18.53
CA GLY A 8 5.45 -2.01 -18.75
C GLY A 8 4.21 -1.74 -17.92
N ASN A 9 4.12 -0.55 -17.31
CA ASN A 9 3.01 -0.16 -16.46
C ASN A 9 2.45 1.18 -16.94
N LEU A 10 1.12 1.26 -17.05
CA LEU A 10 0.39 2.49 -17.34
C LEU A 10 -0.67 2.72 -16.28
N GLY A 11 -0.70 3.90 -15.69
CA GLY A 11 -1.65 4.23 -14.63
C GLY A 11 -2.39 5.54 -14.87
N PHE A 12 -3.63 5.56 -14.44
CA PHE A 12 -4.48 6.76 -14.37
C PHE A 12 -5.05 6.88 -12.98
N GLY A 13 -5.05 8.10 -12.43
CA GLY A 13 -5.62 8.39 -11.12
C GLY A 13 -6.33 9.73 -11.07
N MET A 14 -7.39 9.80 -10.28
CA MET A 14 -8.10 11.02 -9.93
C MET A 14 -8.20 11.15 -8.44
N ARG A 15 -7.99 12.34 -7.92
CA ARG A 15 -8.14 12.68 -6.49
C ARG A 15 -9.06 13.87 -6.33
N LYS A 16 -9.88 13.83 -5.30
CA LYS A 16 -10.79 14.91 -4.94
C LYS A 16 -10.67 15.20 -3.45
N LEU A 17 -10.51 16.47 -3.15
CA LEU A 17 -10.52 16.98 -1.78
C LEU A 17 -11.96 17.23 -1.36
N SER A 18 -12.33 16.90 -0.10
CA SER A 18 -13.60 17.28 0.50
C SER A 18 -13.72 18.81 0.61
N ASN A 19 -14.94 19.33 0.76
CA ASN A 19 -15.16 20.77 0.81
C ASN A 19 -14.49 21.43 2.03
N ASP A 20 -14.39 20.72 3.13
CA ASP A 20 -13.71 21.13 4.36
C ASP A 20 -12.20 20.85 4.33
N LYS A 21 -11.71 20.25 3.23
CA LYS A 21 -10.31 19.89 2.99
C LYS A 21 -9.70 18.91 4.00
N THR A 22 -10.52 18.20 4.76
CA THR A 22 -10.07 17.24 5.78
C THR A 22 -9.88 15.83 5.23
N TRP A 23 -10.52 15.51 4.09
CA TRP A 23 -10.44 14.23 3.41
C TRP A 23 -10.01 14.36 1.97
N LEU A 24 -9.10 13.49 1.56
CA LEU A 24 -8.72 13.25 0.19
C LEU A 24 -9.30 11.89 -0.22
N ILE A 25 -10.15 11.88 -1.26
CA ILE A 25 -10.71 10.67 -1.84
C ILE A 25 -10.10 10.49 -3.23
N GLY A 26 -9.61 9.30 -3.52
CA GLY A 26 -8.96 8.98 -4.78
C GLY A 26 -9.51 7.71 -5.42
N PHE A 27 -9.39 7.68 -6.72
CA PHE A 27 -9.59 6.50 -7.57
C PHE A 27 -8.35 6.34 -8.46
N ASN A 28 -7.90 5.12 -8.64
CA ASN A 28 -6.82 4.81 -9.57
C ASN A 28 -7.15 3.55 -10.38
N ASN A 29 -6.54 3.48 -11.55
CA ASN A 29 -6.55 2.32 -12.41
C ASN A 29 -5.14 2.14 -12.97
N PHE A 30 -4.61 0.92 -12.91
CA PHE A 30 -3.34 0.56 -13.52
C PHE A 30 -3.52 -0.58 -14.50
N TYR A 31 -2.72 -0.56 -15.55
CA TYR A 31 -2.54 -1.65 -16.48
C TYR A 31 -1.06 -2.06 -16.45
N ASP A 32 -0.81 -3.31 -16.14
CA ASP A 32 0.50 -3.92 -16.08
C ASP A 32 0.62 -4.93 -17.22
N GLN A 33 1.69 -4.84 -18.01
CA GLN A 33 2.01 -5.76 -19.08
C GLN A 33 3.39 -6.37 -18.87
N ASP A 34 3.47 -7.67 -18.75
CA ASP A 34 4.70 -8.41 -18.91
C ASP A 34 4.88 -8.76 -20.39
N ILE A 35 5.83 -8.08 -21.04
CA ILE A 35 6.07 -8.22 -22.45
C ILE A 35 6.80 -9.55 -22.75
N SER A 36 7.59 -10.03 -21.82
CA SER A 36 8.41 -11.23 -22.00
C SER A 36 7.59 -12.52 -21.93
N GLU A 37 6.61 -12.57 -21.02
CA GLU A 37 5.77 -13.75 -20.79
C GLU A 37 4.32 -13.57 -21.28
N GLY A 38 4.00 -12.39 -21.80
CA GLY A 38 2.67 -12.10 -22.35
C GLY A 38 1.57 -11.94 -21.30
N HIS A 39 1.93 -11.87 -20.01
CA HIS A 39 0.98 -11.67 -18.94
C HIS A 39 0.50 -10.22 -18.88
N SER A 40 -0.79 -10.02 -18.68
CA SER A 40 -1.35 -8.69 -18.45
C SER A 40 -2.33 -8.69 -17.29
N ARG A 41 -2.41 -7.56 -16.61
CA ARG A 41 -3.28 -7.35 -15.45
C ARG A 41 -3.78 -5.91 -15.45
N THR A 42 -5.04 -5.72 -15.07
CA THR A 42 -5.54 -4.40 -14.69
C THR A 42 -5.89 -4.37 -13.22
N SER A 43 -5.78 -3.20 -12.62
CA SER A 43 -6.21 -3.00 -11.23
C SER A 43 -7.02 -1.72 -11.08
N PHE A 44 -7.98 -1.77 -10.16
CA PHE A 44 -8.81 -0.64 -9.77
C PHE A 44 -8.62 -0.42 -8.28
N GLY A 45 -8.33 0.82 -7.91
CA GLY A 45 -8.13 1.19 -6.52
C GLY A 45 -8.98 2.39 -6.11
N ILE A 46 -9.40 2.37 -4.86
CA ILE A 46 -9.98 3.53 -4.17
C ILE A 46 -9.15 3.84 -2.94
N GLU A 47 -9.03 5.12 -2.63
CA GLU A 47 -8.35 5.59 -1.43
C GLU A 47 -9.17 6.67 -0.73
N ALA A 48 -9.09 6.68 0.59
CA ALA A 48 -9.60 7.77 1.42
C ALA A 48 -8.56 8.09 2.49
N ARG A 49 -8.12 9.32 2.55
CA ARG A 49 -7.05 9.78 3.46
C ARG A 49 -7.49 10.99 4.25
N SER A 50 -7.14 11.01 5.51
CA SER A 50 -7.21 12.18 6.38
C SER A 50 -5.88 12.41 7.09
N ALA A 51 -5.82 13.41 7.97
CA ALA A 51 -4.62 13.65 8.78
C ALA A 51 -4.24 12.46 9.70
N VAL A 52 -5.22 11.62 10.06
CA VAL A 52 -5.09 10.55 11.07
C VAL A 52 -5.31 9.16 10.49
N LEU A 53 -6.17 9.03 9.48
CA LEU A 53 -6.64 7.76 8.94
C LEU A 53 -6.33 7.67 7.45
N ASP A 54 -5.86 6.51 7.01
CA ASP A 54 -5.71 6.16 5.60
C ASP A 54 -6.45 4.83 5.34
N PHE A 55 -7.19 4.78 4.25
CA PHE A 55 -7.85 3.58 3.76
C PHE A 55 -7.55 3.38 2.27
N HIS A 56 -7.24 2.14 1.88
CA HIS A 56 -7.01 1.74 0.50
C HIS A 56 -7.72 0.42 0.24
N LEU A 57 -8.33 0.30 -0.92
CA LEU A 57 -8.87 -0.95 -1.45
C LEU A 57 -8.47 -1.07 -2.91
N ASN A 58 -7.88 -2.21 -3.29
CA ASN A 58 -7.50 -2.53 -4.65
C ASN A 58 -8.13 -3.85 -5.09
N ARG A 59 -8.61 -3.89 -6.33
CA ARG A 59 -9.02 -5.12 -7.03
C ARG A 59 -8.11 -5.31 -8.23
N TYR A 60 -7.57 -6.51 -8.38
CA TYR A 60 -6.70 -6.93 -9.46
C TYR A 60 -7.41 -7.94 -10.32
N LEU A 61 -7.37 -7.76 -11.64
CA LEU A 61 -8.00 -8.62 -12.63
C LEU A 61 -6.97 -9.04 -13.66
N ALA A 62 -6.77 -10.34 -13.80
CA ALA A 62 -5.93 -10.91 -14.84
C ALA A 62 -6.61 -10.70 -16.22
N LEU A 63 -5.80 -10.34 -17.21
CA LEU A 63 -6.26 -10.14 -18.59
C LEU A 63 -5.57 -11.16 -19.49
N GLY A 64 -6.26 -12.26 -19.80
CA GLY A 64 -5.74 -13.30 -20.68
C GLY A 64 -4.77 -14.29 -20.02
N HIS A 65 -4.22 -15.17 -20.82
CA HIS A 65 -3.24 -16.18 -20.42
C HIS A 65 -1.86 -15.75 -20.95
N GLY A 66 -0.80 -16.05 -20.19
CA GLY A 66 0.56 -15.90 -20.65
C GLY A 66 0.92 -16.87 -21.77
N LEU A 67 2.08 -16.69 -22.37
CA LEU A 67 2.59 -17.52 -23.48
C LEU A 67 2.75 -19.00 -23.08
N ASP A 68 3.03 -19.29 -21.84
CA ASP A 68 3.21 -20.65 -21.28
C ASP A 68 1.93 -21.21 -20.63
N GLY A 69 0.76 -20.55 -20.80
CA GLY A 69 -0.49 -20.96 -20.18
C GLY A 69 -0.59 -20.63 -18.69
N GLU A 70 0.42 -20.01 -18.10
CA GLU A 70 0.35 -19.48 -16.75
C GLU A 70 -0.55 -18.25 -16.71
N LYS A 71 -1.36 -18.12 -15.65
CA LYS A 71 -2.21 -16.95 -15.42
C LYS A 71 -1.68 -16.11 -14.28
N VAL A 72 -1.78 -14.81 -14.45
CA VAL A 72 -1.69 -13.87 -13.34
C VAL A 72 -2.93 -14.06 -12.46
N LEU A 73 -2.76 -14.08 -11.15
CA LEU A 73 -3.86 -14.27 -10.23
C LEU A 73 -4.75 -13.02 -10.14
N ASP A 74 -6.04 -13.23 -10.16
CA ASP A 74 -7.02 -12.26 -9.70
C ASP A 74 -6.85 -12.09 -8.18
N GLY A 75 -7.22 -10.92 -7.68
CA GLY A 75 -7.10 -10.72 -6.25
C GLY A 75 -7.62 -9.37 -5.78
N TRP A 76 -7.56 -9.18 -4.50
CA TRP A 76 -7.83 -7.89 -3.86
C TRP A 76 -6.95 -7.70 -2.63
N ASP A 77 -6.71 -6.47 -2.29
CA ASP A 77 -6.17 -6.08 -1.00
C ASP A 77 -6.91 -4.87 -0.45
N THR A 78 -6.96 -4.80 0.88
CA THR A 78 -7.47 -3.62 1.59
C THR A 78 -6.54 -3.30 2.74
N GLN A 79 -6.22 -2.04 2.90
CA GLN A 79 -5.38 -1.56 3.99
C GLN A 79 -6.08 -0.43 4.73
N PHE A 80 -6.07 -0.54 6.03
CA PHE A 80 -6.43 0.51 6.96
C PHE A 80 -5.21 0.90 7.77
N SER A 81 -4.95 2.21 7.87
CA SER A 81 -3.85 2.72 8.68
C SER A 81 -4.33 3.85 9.57
N SER A 82 -3.79 3.92 10.77
CA SER A 82 -4.08 4.99 11.72
C SER A 82 -2.81 5.52 12.35
N GLN A 83 -2.80 6.81 12.62
CA GLN A 83 -1.76 7.44 13.42
C GLN A 83 -1.81 6.88 14.85
N VAL A 84 -0.63 6.70 15.47
CA VAL A 84 -0.54 6.33 16.88
C VAL A 84 -0.83 7.56 17.76
N PRO A 85 -1.78 7.48 18.71
CA PRO A 85 -2.09 8.59 19.61
C PRO A 85 -0.84 9.13 20.31
N TYR A 86 -0.66 10.44 20.33
CA TYR A 86 0.49 11.17 20.89
C TYR A 86 1.84 10.96 20.19
N TYR A 87 1.97 9.96 19.31
CA TYR A 87 3.20 9.69 18.56
C TYR A 87 2.95 9.92 17.06
N HIS A 88 2.87 11.20 16.69
CA HIS A 88 2.45 11.62 15.35
C HIS A 88 3.42 11.19 14.24
N TRP A 89 4.58 10.70 14.59
CA TRP A 89 5.58 10.13 13.71
C TRP A 89 5.40 8.62 13.46
N ALA A 90 4.45 7.99 14.17
CA ALA A 90 4.18 6.56 14.04
C ALA A 90 2.76 6.31 13.54
N LYS A 91 2.62 5.30 12.69
CA LYS A 91 1.34 4.75 12.21
C LYS A 91 1.30 3.25 12.49
N VAL A 92 0.12 2.73 12.72
CA VAL A 92 -0.16 1.30 12.69
C VAL A 92 -1.02 1.00 11.48
N PHE A 93 -0.88 -0.19 10.91
CA PHE A 93 -1.67 -0.61 9.77
C PHE A 93 -2.14 -2.05 9.89
N LEU A 94 -3.26 -2.32 9.22
CA LEU A 94 -3.84 -3.62 9.00
C LEU A 94 -4.10 -3.76 7.50
N ASN A 95 -3.56 -4.81 6.88
CA ASN A 95 -3.79 -5.12 5.47
C ASN A 95 -4.32 -6.54 5.36
N SER A 96 -5.46 -6.71 4.69
CA SER A 96 -6.00 -8.02 4.33
C SER A 96 -5.93 -8.18 2.83
N TYR A 97 -5.55 -9.35 2.37
CA TYR A 97 -5.41 -9.65 0.95
C TYR A 97 -5.86 -11.06 0.61
N LYS A 98 -6.29 -11.22 -0.65
CA LYS A 98 -6.63 -12.52 -1.22
C LYS A 98 -6.21 -12.56 -2.69
N TRP A 99 -5.56 -13.64 -3.09
CA TRP A 99 -5.23 -13.97 -4.48
C TRP A 99 -5.90 -15.29 -4.85
N GLU A 100 -6.71 -15.25 -5.90
CA GLU A 100 -7.54 -16.37 -6.34
C GLU A 100 -6.71 -17.29 -7.25
N GLY A 101 -6.47 -18.53 -6.82
CA GLY A 101 -5.78 -19.54 -7.62
C GLY A 101 -6.77 -20.30 -8.50
N GLU A 102 -6.53 -20.40 -9.82
CA GLU A 102 -7.43 -21.15 -10.73
C GLU A 102 -7.40 -22.66 -10.51
N ASP A 103 -6.18 -23.21 -10.34
CA ASP A 103 -5.95 -24.64 -10.11
C ASP A 103 -5.22 -24.92 -8.78
N ARG A 104 -5.11 -23.89 -7.94
CA ARG A 104 -4.41 -23.94 -6.64
C ARG A 104 -5.31 -23.36 -5.56
N THR A 105 -4.99 -23.64 -4.32
CA THR A 105 -5.65 -23.00 -3.18
C THR A 105 -5.42 -21.51 -3.20
N ASP A 106 -6.47 -20.73 -2.94
CA ASP A 106 -6.37 -19.27 -2.78
C ASP A 106 -5.31 -18.92 -1.73
N ILE A 107 -4.59 -17.84 -2.00
CA ILE A 107 -3.61 -17.28 -1.05
C ILE A 107 -4.29 -16.11 -0.37
N GLU A 108 -4.57 -16.23 0.90
CA GLU A 108 -5.14 -15.16 1.70
C GLU A 108 -4.33 -14.94 2.97
N GLY A 109 -4.36 -13.73 3.48
CA GLY A 109 -3.61 -13.39 4.67
C GLY A 109 -4.00 -12.06 5.28
N LEU A 110 -3.51 -11.89 6.50
CA LEU A 110 -3.67 -10.68 7.29
C LEU A 110 -2.31 -10.18 7.74
N LYS A 111 -1.93 -9.01 7.25
CA LYS A 111 -0.69 -8.32 7.62
C LYS A 111 -1.00 -7.17 8.57
N TYR A 112 -0.27 -7.08 9.66
CA TYR A 112 -0.36 -5.95 10.57
C TYR A 112 1.02 -5.50 11.00
N GLY A 113 1.15 -4.20 11.19
CA GLY A 113 2.47 -3.64 11.49
C GLY A 113 2.43 -2.16 11.85
N SER A 114 3.61 -1.60 11.87
CA SER A 114 3.82 -0.17 12.14
C SER A 114 4.82 0.43 11.16
N GLU A 115 4.60 1.69 10.83
CA GLU A 115 5.51 2.56 10.11
C GLU A 115 5.94 3.70 11.04
N MET A 116 7.22 3.93 11.16
CA MET A 116 7.81 4.93 12.06
C MET A 116 8.75 5.84 11.29
N THR A 117 8.46 7.14 11.24
CA THR A 117 9.36 8.15 10.67
C THR A 117 10.45 8.46 11.68
N LEU A 118 11.62 7.85 11.53
CA LEU A 118 12.74 8.02 12.46
C LEU A 118 13.36 9.41 12.34
N ASN A 119 13.52 9.88 11.12
CA ASN A 119 13.93 11.23 10.76
C ASN A 119 13.35 11.60 9.38
N PRO A 120 13.52 12.84 8.86
CA PRO A 120 12.93 13.24 7.57
C PRO A 120 13.25 12.32 6.39
N ASN A 121 14.40 11.65 6.43
CA ASN A 121 14.88 10.81 5.33
C ASN A 121 14.76 9.31 5.59
N LEU A 122 14.40 8.88 6.80
CA LEU A 122 14.45 7.47 7.19
C LEU A 122 13.15 7.02 7.85
N ILE A 123 12.54 5.99 7.28
CA ILE A 123 11.36 5.33 7.81
C ILE A 123 11.70 3.88 8.14
N LEU A 124 11.24 3.42 9.29
CA LEU A 124 11.26 2.01 9.68
C LEU A 124 9.83 1.47 9.57
N GLU A 125 9.67 0.40 8.81
CA GLU A 125 8.45 -0.40 8.76
C GLU A 125 8.74 -1.77 9.35
N ALA A 126 7.88 -2.24 10.25
CA ALA A 126 7.94 -3.59 10.80
C ALA A 126 6.55 -4.19 10.80
N ALA A 127 6.43 -5.43 10.33
CA ALA A 127 5.14 -6.11 10.23
C ALA A 127 5.24 -7.62 10.40
N TYR A 128 4.10 -8.19 10.73
CA TYR A 128 3.83 -9.62 10.74
C TYR A 128 2.78 -9.94 9.68
N ASP A 129 3.05 -10.93 8.86
CA ASP A 129 2.17 -11.44 7.81
C ASP A 129 1.71 -12.84 8.19
N ASN A 130 0.44 -12.95 8.59
CA ASN A 130 -0.21 -14.22 8.88
C ASN A 130 -0.82 -14.76 7.59
N LYS A 131 -0.27 -15.84 7.07
CA LYS A 131 -0.68 -16.47 5.81
C LYS A 131 -1.56 -17.68 6.10
N GLU A 132 -2.82 -17.65 5.70
CA GLU A 132 -3.79 -18.73 5.94
C GLU A 132 -3.63 -19.94 4.99
N LEU A 133 -2.54 -20.03 4.24
CA LEU A 133 -2.30 -21.12 3.31
C LEU A 133 -1.51 -22.27 3.98
N LYS A 134 -1.99 -23.50 3.85
CA LYS A 134 -1.25 -24.71 4.27
C LYS A 134 0.07 -24.81 3.50
N GLY A 135 1.20 -24.70 4.21
CA GLY A 135 2.54 -24.82 3.65
C GLY A 135 3.26 -23.49 3.43
N LEU A 136 2.64 -22.35 3.69
CA LEU A 136 3.33 -21.07 3.86
C LEU A 136 3.45 -20.79 5.36
N GLU A 137 4.65 -20.40 5.78
CA GLU A 137 4.90 -19.98 7.15
C GLU A 137 4.57 -18.49 7.30
N ASP A 138 4.09 -18.15 8.50
CA ASP A 138 3.95 -16.77 8.90
C ASP A 138 5.30 -16.06 8.85
N GLU A 139 5.32 -14.79 8.51
CA GLU A 139 6.55 -14.07 8.26
C GLU A 139 6.62 -12.74 9.02
N TRP A 140 7.75 -12.53 9.71
CA TRP A 140 8.12 -11.24 10.24
C TRP A 140 9.08 -10.54 9.29
N TYR A 141 8.87 -9.26 9.06
CA TYR A 141 9.86 -8.47 8.35
C TYR A 141 10.05 -7.10 9.00
N ALA A 142 11.25 -6.55 8.79
CA ALA A 142 11.57 -5.17 9.07
C ALA A 142 12.24 -4.55 7.84
N LYS A 143 11.83 -3.34 7.46
CA LYS A 143 12.29 -2.65 6.26
C LYS A 143 12.68 -1.23 6.62
N LEU A 144 13.89 -0.82 6.24
CA LEU A 144 14.34 0.56 6.28
C LEU A 144 14.14 1.20 4.91
N ILE A 145 13.44 2.34 4.89
CA ILE A 145 13.13 3.08 3.66
C ILE A 145 13.83 4.42 3.74
N PHE A 146 14.74 4.66 2.79
CA PHE A 146 15.38 5.96 2.62
C PHE A 146 14.62 6.79 1.59
N ILE A 147 14.32 8.05 1.91
CA ILE A 147 13.57 8.99 1.07
C ILE A 147 14.40 10.24 0.82
N TYR A 148 14.48 10.65 -0.45
CA TYR A 148 15.11 11.90 -0.83
C TYR A 148 14.26 12.61 -1.92
N PRO A 149 13.95 13.90 -1.78
CA PRO A 149 14.15 14.73 -0.57
C PRO A 149 13.35 14.19 0.63
N GLY A 150 13.77 14.53 1.84
CA GLY A 150 13.12 14.09 3.07
C GLY A 150 11.66 14.56 3.19
N ARG A 151 10.84 13.80 3.92
CA ARG A 151 9.46 14.19 4.21
C ARG A 151 9.41 15.29 5.28
N GLU A 152 8.54 16.27 5.07
CA GLU A 152 8.16 17.20 6.12
C GLU A 152 7.19 16.54 7.10
N GLY A 153 7.34 16.78 8.36
CA GLY A 153 6.41 16.32 9.39
C GLY A 153 7.11 15.78 10.64
N PRO A 154 6.33 15.25 11.59
CA PRO A 154 6.85 14.73 12.84
C PRO A 154 7.77 13.51 12.63
N THR A 155 8.81 13.43 13.43
CA THR A 155 9.80 12.35 13.45
C THR A 155 9.92 11.75 14.84
N ALA A 156 10.55 10.60 14.99
CA ALA A 156 10.81 9.99 16.30
C ALA A 156 11.64 10.88 17.23
N LEU A 157 12.42 11.81 16.66
CA LEU A 157 13.21 12.78 17.43
C LEU A 157 12.34 13.80 18.17
N ASP A 158 11.11 14.04 17.70
CA ASP A 158 10.15 14.94 18.34
C ASP A 158 9.49 14.31 19.59
N GLY A 159 9.63 12.99 19.75
CA GLY A 159 9.11 12.25 20.89
C GLY A 159 7.58 12.22 20.98
N LYS A 160 7.07 12.33 22.19
CA LYS A 160 5.64 12.33 22.50
C LYS A 160 5.05 13.73 22.32
N SER A 161 3.97 13.83 21.55
CA SER A 161 3.21 15.09 21.39
C SER A 161 2.33 15.39 22.59
N SER A 162 2.03 16.68 22.79
CA SER A 162 1.02 17.14 23.78
C SER A 162 -0.42 16.84 23.35
N SER A 163 -0.69 16.82 22.04
CA SER A 163 -2.02 16.50 21.48
C SER A 163 -2.14 15.03 21.14
N MET A 164 -3.34 14.46 21.34
CA MET A 164 -3.61 13.05 21.03
C MET A 164 -3.48 12.78 19.53
N TRP A 165 -4.00 13.66 18.70
CA TRP A 165 -3.97 13.57 17.26
C TRP A 165 -3.24 14.78 16.66
N LYS A 166 -2.63 14.56 15.51
CA LYS A 166 -2.11 15.65 14.71
C LYS A 166 -3.26 16.56 14.33
N GLU A 167 -3.09 17.87 14.48
CA GLU A 167 -4.10 18.84 14.05
C GLU A 167 -4.47 18.59 12.58
N GLU A 168 -5.77 18.74 12.28
CA GLU A 168 -6.25 18.63 10.91
C GLU A 168 -5.53 19.67 10.05
N LYS A 169 -4.68 19.16 9.15
CA LYS A 169 -4.03 20.00 8.14
C LYS A 169 -4.86 19.95 6.87
N ASP A 170 -4.87 21.05 6.17
CA ASP A 170 -5.36 21.14 4.81
C ASP A 170 -4.65 20.06 3.95
N MET A 171 -5.43 19.07 3.50
CA MET A 171 -4.92 17.94 2.70
C MET A 171 -4.63 18.34 1.24
N SER A 172 -4.75 19.61 0.89
CA SER A 172 -4.51 20.10 -0.48
C SER A 172 -3.12 19.77 -1.00
N CYS A 173 -2.12 19.67 -0.11
CA CYS A 173 -0.76 19.31 -0.50
C CYS A 173 -0.64 17.92 -1.13
N LEU A 174 -1.58 17.00 -0.86
CA LEU A 174 -1.60 15.65 -1.40
C LEU A 174 -2.31 15.52 -2.75
N LEU A 175 -2.93 16.59 -3.27
CA LEU A 175 -3.58 16.57 -4.58
C LEU A 175 -2.57 16.43 -5.74
N TYR A 176 -1.34 16.86 -5.54
CA TYR A 176 -0.31 16.99 -6.59
C TYR A 176 0.89 16.06 -6.40
N THR A 177 0.78 15.08 -5.52
CA THR A 177 1.81 14.04 -5.29
C THR A 177 1.37 12.66 -5.89
#